data_51103b5432f2fbc127fec2851f6c9711
#
_entry.id   51103b5432f2fbc127fec2851f6c9711
#
_cell.length_a   1.000
_cell.length_b   1.000
_cell.length_c   1.000
_cell.angle_alpha   90.00
_cell.angle_beta   90.00
_cell.angle_gamma   90.00
#
_symmetry.space_group_name_H-M   'P 1'
#
loop_
_entity.id
_entity.type
_entity.pdbx_description
1 polymer ?
#
loop_
_entity_poly.entity_id
_entity_poly.type
_entity_poly.pdbx_seq_one_letter_code
_entity_poly.pdbx_strand_id
1 'polypeptide(L)'
;MSWLLPNDNHQDEFKVNVAEPNEAELQLENGVYGQSQIKNQIIQAQDIKREQPDKIITLGGNCIVSQAPFDYLHQKYGQDLGVVWIDTHPDISYPKDFTNEHAMIVANLLGEGDKHISELMNAPFKTSQFLYVGLQELLDFEKDNLKQLDFEYKVQGSDSFNYEEIQQWIDDNNFKKIAVHFDIDVLNPKEFRATYFAEPNVDEFPAAAGQMSLARLNEILNGISENNEIVGLTVAEYMPWDEMNLRNTLKDLDILK
;
A
#
# COMPACT_ATOMS: atom_id res chain seq x y z
N MET A 1 -6.69 6.09 -11.45
CA MET A 1 -5.70 7.01 -10.79
C MET A 1 -4.67 7.61 -11.75
N SER A 2 -4.44 7.06 -12.93
CA SER A 2 -3.45 7.63 -13.90
C SER A 2 -3.62 9.12 -14.20
N TRP A 3 -4.84 9.67 -14.11
CA TRP A 3 -5.11 11.10 -14.27
C TRP A 3 -4.49 12.00 -13.17
N LEU A 4 -4.04 11.41 -12.06
CA LEU A 4 -3.33 12.12 -10.99
C LEU A 4 -1.88 12.44 -11.36
N LEU A 5 -1.33 11.72 -12.35
CA LEU A 5 0.04 11.95 -12.79
C LEU A 5 0.13 13.17 -13.71
N PRO A 6 1.26 13.88 -13.72
CA PRO A 6 1.52 14.92 -14.70
C PRO A 6 1.37 14.40 -16.14
N ASN A 7 0.75 15.20 -17.04
CA ASN A 7 0.45 14.81 -18.41
C ASN A 7 1.68 14.64 -19.32
N ASP A 8 2.88 14.84 -18.82
CA ASP A 8 4.14 14.94 -19.57
C ASP A 8 5.01 13.68 -19.46
N ASN A 9 4.42 12.55 -19.03
CA ASN A 9 5.17 11.35 -18.76
C ASN A 9 5.57 10.63 -20.04
N HIS A 10 6.86 10.63 -20.33
CA HIS A 10 7.51 9.70 -21.26
C HIS A 10 7.78 8.34 -20.60
N GLN A 11 6.94 7.91 -19.65
CA GLN A 11 7.08 6.65 -18.93
C GLN A 11 6.27 5.57 -19.62
N ASP A 12 6.83 4.38 -19.71
CA ASP A 12 6.13 3.22 -20.21
C ASP A 12 5.04 2.79 -19.22
N GLU A 13 3.83 2.54 -19.72
CA GLU A 13 2.70 2.07 -18.91
C GLU A 13 2.59 0.55 -18.99
N PHE A 14 2.60 -0.10 -17.83
CA PHE A 14 2.28 -1.51 -17.68
C PHE A 14 0.92 -1.65 -16.98
N LYS A 15 -0.05 -2.28 -17.65
CA LYS A 15 -1.42 -2.44 -17.14
C LYS A 15 -1.65 -3.86 -16.65
N VAL A 16 -2.04 -3.99 -15.39
CA VAL A 16 -2.56 -5.22 -14.81
C VAL A 16 -4.08 -5.25 -15.03
N ASN A 17 -4.58 -6.32 -15.64
CA ASN A 17 -6.02 -6.46 -15.86
C ASN A 17 -6.71 -6.85 -14.55
N VAL A 18 -7.65 -6.01 -14.15
CA VAL A 18 -8.55 -6.26 -13.02
C VAL A 18 -9.93 -6.56 -13.58
N ALA A 19 -10.57 -7.62 -13.07
CA ALA A 19 -11.93 -7.96 -13.49
C ALA A 19 -12.87 -6.81 -13.14
N GLU A 20 -13.82 -6.52 -14.05
CA GLU A 20 -14.87 -5.56 -13.75
C GLU A 20 -15.66 -6.01 -12.50
N PRO A 21 -16.01 -5.07 -11.61
CA PRO A 21 -16.86 -5.38 -10.47
C PRO A 21 -18.16 -6.02 -10.98
N ASN A 22 -18.47 -7.20 -10.49
CA ASN A 22 -19.74 -7.84 -10.76
C ASN A 22 -20.55 -7.95 -9.46
N GLU A 23 -21.83 -8.21 -9.58
CA GLU A 23 -22.73 -8.37 -8.41
C GLU A 23 -22.50 -9.70 -7.66
N ALA A 24 -21.64 -10.58 -8.16
CA ALA A 24 -21.30 -11.82 -7.49
C ALA A 24 -20.38 -11.54 -6.30
N GLU A 25 -20.76 -12.06 -5.16
CA GLU A 25 -19.91 -12.04 -3.97
C GLU A 25 -18.60 -12.79 -4.23
N LEU A 26 -17.50 -12.22 -3.75
CA LEU A 26 -16.21 -12.89 -3.77
C LEU A 26 -16.28 -14.15 -2.92
N GLN A 27 -15.77 -15.24 -3.46
CA GLN A 27 -15.75 -16.50 -2.72
C GLN A 27 -14.63 -16.48 -1.66
N LEU A 28 -14.93 -17.03 -0.49
CA LEU A 28 -13.94 -17.25 0.55
C LEU A 28 -13.09 -18.48 0.18
N GLU A 29 -11.81 -18.27 -0.10
CA GLU A 29 -10.87 -19.31 -0.51
C GLU A 29 -9.70 -19.34 0.48
N ASN A 30 -9.52 -20.50 1.15
CA ASN A 30 -8.45 -20.68 2.17
C ASN A 30 -8.38 -19.58 3.26
N GLY A 31 -9.54 -19.00 3.59
CA GLY A 31 -9.65 -17.92 4.59
C GLY A 31 -9.59 -16.50 4.01
N VAL A 32 -9.43 -16.36 2.69
CA VAL A 32 -9.31 -15.05 2.02
C VAL A 32 -10.35 -14.89 0.93
N TYR A 33 -11.01 -13.74 0.86
CA TYR A 33 -11.96 -13.43 -0.20
C TYR A 33 -11.27 -13.17 -1.54
N GLY A 34 -11.67 -13.92 -2.58
CA GLY A 34 -11.17 -13.74 -3.94
C GLY A 34 -9.69 -14.07 -4.11
N GLN A 35 -9.11 -14.93 -3.26
CA GLN A 35 -7.69 -15.27 -3.25
C GLN A 35 -7.15 -15.65 -4.64
N SER A 36 -7.88 -16.50 -5.39
CA SER A 36 -7.48 -16.92 -6.74
C SER A 36 -7.39 -15.74 -7.72
N GLN A 37 -8.30 -14.76 -7.60
CA GLN A 37 -8.29 -13.57 -8.44
C GLN A 37 -7.08 -12.66 -8.11
N ILE A 38 -6.83 -12.44 -6.81
CA ILE A 38 -5.68 -11.68 -6.31
C ILE A 38 -4.38 -12.34 -6.76
N LYS A 39 -4.26 -13.66 -6.60
CA LYS A 39 -3.09 -14.42 -7.05
C LYS A 39 -2.82 -14.22 -8.54
N ASN A 40 -3.84 -14.29 -9.38
CA ASN A 40 -3.72 -14.09 -10.82
C ASN A 40 -3.29 -12.65 -11.16
N GLN A 41 -3.77 -11.64 -10.44
CA GLN A 41 -3.36 -10.25 -10.62
C GLN A 41 -1.90 -10.04 -10.24
N ILE A 42 -1.44 -10.62 -9.13
CA ILE A 42 -0.03 -10.57 -8.71
C ILE A 42 0.87 -11.23 -9.76
N ILE A 43 0.49 -12.43 -10.27
CA ILE A 43 1.25 -13.12 -11.33
C ILE A 43 1.36 -12.24 -12.59
N GLN A 44 0.28 -11.58 -13.00
CA GLN A 44 0.31 -10.64 -14.12
C GLN A 44 1.22 -9.44 -13.83
N ALA A 45 1.13 -8.88 -12.62
CA ALA A 45 1.97 -7.76 -12.22
C ALA A 45 3.48 -8.13 -12.18
N GLN A 46 3.82 -9.38 -11.85
CA GLN A 46 5.20 -9.87 -11.88
C GLN A 46 5.81 -9.87 -13.30
N ASP A 47 4.99 -9.80 -14.36
CA ASP A 47 5.50 -9.70 -15.73
C ASP A 47 6.24 -8.39 -16.01
N ILE A 48 6.11 -7.36 -15.13
CA ILE A 48 6.91 -6.12 -15.19
C ILE A 48 8.43 -6.39 -15.22
N LYS A 49 8.87 -7.52 -14.65
CA LYS A 49 10.27 -7.94 -14.69
C LYS A 49 10.84 -8.10 -16.10
N ARG A 50 9.99 -8.30 -17.13
CA ARG A 50 10.42 -8.42 -18.52
C ARG A 50 10.94 -7.10 -19.07
N GLU A 51 10.41 -5.98 -18.57
CA GLU A 51 10.81 -4.63 -18.95
C GLU A 51 12.09 -4.19 -18.22
N GLN A 52 12.50 -4.91 -17.18
CA GLN A 52 13.69 -4.65 -16.35
C GLN A 52 13.79 -3.20 -15.84
N PRO A 53 12.70 -2.58 -15.37
CA PRO A 53 12.72 -1.19 -14.97
C PRO A 53 13.69 -0.95 -13.81
N ASP A 54 14.28 0.25 -13.77
CA ASP A 54 15.06 0.70 -12.61
C ASP A 54 14.17 1.27 -11.52
N LYS A 55 13.01 1.81 -11.90
CA LYS A 55 12.03 2.42 -10.99
C LYS A 55 10.62 2.00 -11.38
N ILE A 56 9.75 1.84 -10.38
CA ILE A 56 8.35 1.47 -10.60
C ILE A 56 7.45 2.41 -9.81
N ILE A 57 6.46 3.00 -10.49
CA ILE A 57 5.34 3.70 -9.85
C ILE A 57 4.11 2.82 -10.03
N THR A 58 3.46 2.49 -8.92
CA THR A 58 2.22 1.69 -8.89
C THR A 58 1.06 2.56 -8.44
N LEU A 59 0.02 2.60 -9.26
CA LEU A 59 -1.18 3.35 -8.95
C LEU A 59 -2.39 2.44 -8.91
N GLY A 60 -3.08 2.45 -7.82
CA GLY A 60 -4.38 1.87 -7.76
C GLY A 60 -4.54 0.60 -6.99
N GLY A 61 -5.77 0.27 -6.69
CA GLY A 61 -6.16 -0.82 -5.83
C GLY A 61 -5.82 -0.54 -4.36
N ASN A 62 -5.84 -1.60 -3.60
CA ASN A 62 -5.49 -1.61 -2.19
C ASN A 62 -4.00 -1.96 -1.99
N CYS A 63 -3.54 -2.09 -0.75
CA CYS A 63 -2.13 -2.25 -0.38
C CYS A 63 -1.44 -3.45 -1.05
N ILE A 64 -2.19 -4.52 -1.41
CA ILE A 64 -1.63 -5.72 -2.07
C ILE A 64 -0.94 -5.44 -3.40
N VAL A 65 -1.24 -4.31 -4.05
CA VAL A 65 -0.61 -3.92 -5.33
C VAL A 65 0.89 -3.66 -5.21
N SER A 66 1.39 -3.48 -3.98
CA SER A 66 2.83 -3.34 -3.70
C SER A 66 3.61 -4.64 -3.81
N GLN A 67 2.96 -5.81 -3.75
CA GLN A 67 3.68 -7.08 -3.65
C GLN A 67 4.60 -7.35 -4.84
N ALA A 68 4.07 -7.35 -6.05
CA ALA A 68 4.87 -7.68 -7.24
C ALA A 68 5.98 -6.64 -7.51
N PRO A 69 5.72 -5.32 -7.48
CA PRO A 69 6.77 -4.33 -7.72
C PRO A 69 7.84 -4.34 -6.62
N PHE A 70 7.48 -4.50 -5.34
CA PHE A 70 8.46 -4.51 -4.26
C PHE A 70 9.28 -5.80 -4.25
N ASP A 71 8.69 -6.96 -4.52
CA ASP A 71 9.43 -8.21 -4.73
C ASP A 71 10.47 -8.07 -5.85
N TYR A 72 10.08 -7.50 -6.99
CA TYR A 72 11.00 -7.25 -8.10
C TYR A 72 12.15 -6.30 -7.70
N LEU A 73 11.84 -5.19 -7.05
CA LEU A 73 12.84 -4.23 -6.62
C LEU A 73 13.77 -4.83 -5.56
N HIS A 74 13.26 -5.67 -4.67
CA HIS A 74 14.10 -6.37 -3.69
C HIS A 74 15.01 -7.42 -4.34
N GLN A 75 14.54 -8.13 -5.36
CA GLN A 75 15.43 -9.00 -6.15
C GLN A 75 16.56 -8.21 -6.82
N LYS A 76 16.27 -6.99 -7.27
CA LYS A 76 17.23 -6.14 -8.00
C LYS A 76 18.23 -5.46 -7.07
N TYR A 77 17.80 -4.96 -5.94
CA TYR A 77 18.59 -4.11 -5.03
C TYR A 77 18.98 -4.78 -3.70
N GLY A 78 18.31 -5.86 -3.34
CA GLY A 78 18.63 -6.67 -2.16
C GLY A 78 18.61 -5.89 -0.85
N GLN A 79 19.66 -6.00 -0.09
CA GLN A 79 19.79 -5.35 1.22
C GLN A 79 20.01 -3.83 1.14
N ASP A 80 20.29 -3.29 -0.04
CA ASP A 80 20.42 -1.83 -0.23
C ASP A 80 19.05 -1.14 -0.29
N LEU A 81 17.94 -1.90 -0.36
CA LEU A 81 16.57 -1.39 -0.44
C LEU A 81 15.95 -1.29 0.95
N GLY A 82 15.59 -0.08 1.36
CA GLY A 82 14.69 0.19 2.49
C GLY A 82 13.27 0.49 2.03
N VAL A 83 12.28 0.15 2.84
CA VAL A 83 10.86 0.39 2.57
C VAL A 83 10.31 1.34 3.62
N VAL A 84 9.84 2.50 3.19
CA VAL A 84 9.06 3.43 4.02
C VAL A 84 7.58 3.13 3.79
N TRP A 85 6.94 2.51 4.79
CA TRP A 85 5.54 2.10 4.75
C TRP A 85 4.69 3.17 5.43
N ILE A 86 4.14 4.10 4.61
CA ILE A 86 3.30 5.21 5.07
C ILE A 86 1.85 4.74 5.07
N ASP A 87 1.34 4.41 6.27
CA ASP A 87 0.06 3.73 6.44
C ASP A 87 -0.47 3.92 7.87
N THR A 88 -1.77 3.86 8.02
CA THR A 88 -2.46 3.78 9.32
C THR A 88 -2.31 2.40 9.95
N HIS A 89 -2.23 1.35 9.14
CA HIS A 89 -2.25 -0.06 9.51
C HIS A 89 -0.90 -0.74 9.25
N PRO A 90 -0.57 -1.80 9.99
CA PRO A 90 0.70 -2.53 9.80
C PRO A 90 0.66 -3.56 8.68
N ASP A 91 -0.52 -3.89 8.16
CA ASP A 91 -0.72 -4.89 7.11
C ASP A 91 0.00 -6.24 7.34
N ILE A 92 -0.04 -6.68 8.61
CA ILE A 92 0.72 -7.82 9.14
C ILE A 92 -0.18 -8.99 9.56
N SER A 93 -1.39 -9.06 9.01
CA SER A 93 -2.38 -10.11 9.30
C SER A 93 -2.05 -11.43 8.62
N TYR A 94 -2.76 -12.46 9.01
CA TYR A 94 -2.75 -13.79 8.41
C TYR A 94 -4.19 -14.22 8.08
N PRO A 95 -4.42 -15.23 7.22
CA PRO A 95 -5.77 -15.73 6.90
C PRO A 95 -6.58 -16.21 8.12
N LYS A 96 -5.93 -16.52 9.23
CA LYS A 96 -6.58 -16.87 10.51
C LYS A 96 -7.10 -15.65 11.28
N ASP A 97 -6.56 -14.45 11.00
CA ASP A 97 -6.83 -13.21 11.74
C ASP A 97 -7.81 -12.32 10.98
N PHE A 98 -7.69 -12.30 9.65
CA PHE A 98 -8.47 -11.43 8.77
C PHE A 98 -8.74 -12.11 7.43
N THR A 99 -9.76 -11.65 6.69
CA THR A 99 -10.21 -12.31 5.45
C THR A 99 -9.86 -11.53 4.17
N ASN A 100 -9.31 -10.33 4.31
CA ASN A 100 -8.96 -9.48 3.17
C ASN A 100 -7.43 -9.42 3.00
N GLU A 101 -6.96 -9.77 1.82
CA GLU A 101 -5.54 -9.94 1.51
C GLU A 101 -4.71 -8.66 1.67
N HIS A 102 -5.31 -7.47 1.47
CA HIS A 102 -4.56 -6.22 1.61
C HIS A 102 -3.92 -6.06 3.00
N ALA A 103 -4.62 -6.50 4.05
CA ALA A 103 -4.12 -6.45 5.42
C ALA A 103 -2.99 -7.47 5.72
N MET A 104 -2.54 -8.25 4.73
CA MET A 104 -1.49 -9.28 4.88
C MET A 104 -0.23 -8.93 4.09
N ILE A 105 -0.21 -7.81 3.38
CA ILE A 105 0.83 -7.53 2.38
C ILE A 105 2.24 -7.45 2.97
N VAL A 106 2.43 -6.83 4.13
CA VAL A 106 3.75 -6.78 4.76
C VAL A 106 4.19 -8.17 5.22
N ALA A 107 3.28 -8.97 5.79
CA ALA A 107 3.56 -10.36 6.11
C ALA A 107 3.94 -11.18 4.87
N ASN A 108 3.25 -10.98 3.74
CA ASN A 108 3.59 -11.64 2.48
C ASN A 108 4.97 -11.23 1.96
N LEU A 109 5.32 -9.94 2.04
CA LEU A 109 6.64 -9.43 1.65
C LEU A 109 7.78 -10.02 2.50
N LEU A 110 7.48 -10.39 3.73
CA LEU A 110 8.40 -11.11 4.62
C LEU A 110 8.45 -12.63 4.35
N GLY A 111 7.60 -13.15 3.44
CA GLY A 111 7.50 -14.56 3.12
C GLY A 111 6.65 -15.37 4.10
N GLU A 112 5.89 -14.69 4.97
CA GLU A 112 5.09 -15.31 6.04
C GLU A 112 3.60 -15.35 5.69
N GLY A 113 2.87 -14.30 5.74
CA GLY A 113 1.46 -14.03 5.43
C GLY A 113 0.54 -15.16 4.95
N ASP A 114 -0.24 -14.90 3.90
CA ASP A 114 -0.98 -15.93 3.19
C ASP A 114 -0.02 -16.80 2.37
N LYS A 115 0.08 -18.07 2.72
CA LYS A 115 0.99 -19.01 2.06
C LYS A 115 0.81 -19.07 0.54
N HIS A 116 -0.44 -19.02 0.04
CA HIS A 116 -0.72 -19.07 -1.40
C HIS A 116 -0.24 -17.84 -2.17
N ILE A 117 -0.04 -16.74 -1.46
CA ILE A 117 0.39 -15.45 -2.00
C ILE A 117 1.87 -15.21 -1.69
N SER A 118 2.32 -15.48 -0.46
CA SER A 118 3.73 -15.31 -0.07
C SER A 118 4.66 -16.26 -0.83
N GLU A 119 4.20 -17.45 -1.24
CA GLU A 119 4.96 -18.37 -2.12
C GLU A 119 5.27 -17.79 -3.52
N LEU A 120 4.59 -16.71 -3.93
CA LEU A 120 4.90 -16.00 -5.18
C LEU A 120 6.12 -15.07 -5.04
N MET A 121 6.56 -14.80 -3.81
CA MET A 121 7.76 -13.99 -3.56
C MET A 121 9.01 -14.73 -4.02
N ASN A 122 9.89 -14.00 -4.70
CA ASN A 122 11.18 -14.53 -5.13
C ASN A 122 12.29 -14.20 -4.12
N ALA A 123 12.16 -13.09 -3.41
CA ALA A 123 13.14 -12.63 -2.43
C ALA A 123 12.41 -11.98 -1.23
N PRO A 124 12.08 -12.74 -0.17
CA PRO A 124 11.48 -12.16 1.03
C PRO A 124 12.37 -11.09 1.68
N PHE A 125 11.75 -10.04 2.16
CA PHE A 125 12.40 -8.97 2.91
C PHE A 125 12.72 -9.41 4.34
N LYS A 126 13.56 -8.61 5.02
CA LYS A 126 13.71 -8.66 6.47
C LYS A 126 12.89 -7.56 7.12
N THR A 127 12.45 -7.77 8.35
CA THR A 127 11.74 -6.76 9.14
C THR A 127 12.52 -5.46 9.27
N SER A 128 13.84 -5.54 9.42
CA SER A 128 14.74 -4.37 9.50
C SER A 128 14.78 -3.49 8.24
N GLN A 129 14.22 -3.98 7.11
CA GLN A 129 14.12 -3.18 5.88
C GLN A 129 12.86 -2.32 5.82
N PHE A 130 11.99 -2.38 6.83
CA PHE A 130 10.75 -1.60 6.88
C PHE A 130 10.79 -0.55 7.98
N LEU A 131 10.29 0.63 7.67
CA LEU A 131 9.92 1.67 8.63
C LEU A 131 8.44 2.01 8.46
N TYR A 132 7.65 1.76 9.50
CA TYR A 132 6.26 2.22 9.54
C TYR A 132 6.16 3.70 9.88
N VAL A 133 5.39 4.43 9.09
CA VAL A 133 5.14 5.87 9.26
C VAL A 133 3.64 6.14 9.26
N GLY A 134 3.10 6.62 10.36
CA GLY A 134 1.69 6.97 10.51
C GLY A 134 0.83 5.96 11.29
N LEU A 135 1.42 4.84 11.76
CA LEU A 135 0.67 3.80 12.48
C LEU A 135 -0.21 4.36 13.60
N GLN A 136 -1.45 3.94 13.60
CA GLN A 136 -2.43 4.22 14.65
C GLN A 136 -2.55 3.05 15.64
N GLU A 137 -3.61 3.06 16.45
CA GLU A 137 -3.86 1.99 17.40
C GLU A 137 -4.04 0.64 16.70
N LEU A 138 -3.24 -0.34 17.13
CA LEU A 138 -3.21 -1.67 16.54
C LEU A 138 -4.23 -2.60 17.23
N LEU A 139 -4.76 -3.52 16.45
CA LEU A 139 -5.53 -4.64 16.95
C LEU A 139 -4.63 -5.63 17.72
N ASP A 140 -5.20 -6.43 18.61
CA ASP A 140 -4.41 -7.31 19.46
C ASP A 140 -3.64 -8.37 18.66
N PHE A 141 -4.26 -8.94 17.62
CA PHE A 141 -3.57 -9.90 16.75
C PHE A 141 -2.42 -9.27 15.96
N GLU A 142 -2.52 -7.99 15.58
CA GLU A 142 -1.44 -7.26 14.89
C GLU A 142 -0.22 -7.08 15.81
N LYS A 143 -0.47 -6.72 17.08
CA LYS A 143 0.59 -6.63 18.10
C LYS A 143 1.28 -7.97 18.31
N ASP A 144 0.50 -9.07 18.37
CA ASP A 144 1.03 -10.41 18.53
C ASP A 144 1.86 -10.85 17.33
N ASN A 145 1.38 -10.57 16.10
CA ASN A 145 2.09 -10.90 14.86
C ASN A 145 3.40 -10.10 14.72
N LEU A 146 3.39 -8.78 14.99
CA LEU A 146 4.59 -7.95 14.99
C LEU A 146 5.63 -8.45 16.01
N LYS A 147 5.17 -8.81 17.20
CA LYS A 147 6.04 -9.38 18.23
C LYS A 147 6.60 -10.75 17.83
N GLN A 148 5.82 -11.62 17.22
CA GLN A 148 6.28 -12.93 16.74
C GLN A 148 7.37 -12.80 15.67
N LEU A 149 7.27 -11.77 14.82
CA LEU A 149 8.22 -11.49 13.75
C LEU A 149 9.44 -10.66 14.21
N ASP A 150 9.51 -10.32 15.50
CA ASP A 150 10.53 -9.40 16.04
C ASP A 150 10.61 -8.08 15.24
N PHE A 151 9.44 -7.52 14.94
CA PHE A 151 9.30 -6.34 14.11
C PHE A 151 9.28 -5.09 14.99
N GLU A 152 10.24 -4.19 14.81
CA GLU A 152 10.26 -2.90 15.51
C GLU A 152 9.22 -1.93 14.93
N TYR A 153 8.39 -1.36 15.77
CA TYR A 153 7.37 -0.40 15.35
C TYR A 153 7.08 0.64 16.45
N LYS A 154 6.47 1.75 16.03
CA LYS A 154 5.98 2.79 16.94
C LYS A 154 4.59 3.23 16.49
N VAL A 155 3.62 3.17 17.41
CA VAL A 155 2.32 3.82 17.22
C VAL A 155 2.51 5.32 17.38
N GLN A 156 2.06 6.10 16.40
CA GLN A 156 2.44 7.50 16.26
C GLN A 156 1.29 8.48 16.54
N GLY A 157 0.04 8.06 16.31
CA GLY A 157 -1.11 8.96 16.44
C GLY A 157 -1.01 10.14 15.47
N SER A 158 -1.29 11.34 15.96
CA SER A 158 -1.15 12.58 15.17
C SER A 158 0.29 13.11 15.06
N ASP A 159 1.21 12.55 15.86
CA ASP A 159 2.63 12.91 15.88
C ASP A 159 3.44 11.86 15.10
N SER A 160 3.16 11.75 13.80
CA SER A 160 3.89 10.87 12.90
C SER A 160 5.36 11.30 12.78
N PHE A 161 6.24 10.37 12.43
CA PHE A 161 7.64 10.68 12.14
C PHE A 161 7.74 11.88 11.19
N ASN A 162 8.72 12.72 11.44
CA ASN A 162 9.12 13.77 10.51
C ASN A 162 10.18 13.24 9.53
N TYR A 163 10.53 14.05 8.53
CA TYR A 163 11.51 13.64 7.54
C TYR A 163 12.88 13.31 8.15
N GLU A 164 13.34 14.09 9.14
CA GLU A 164 14.65 13.90 9.77
C GLU A 164 14.75 12.54 10.50
N GLU A 165 13.69 12.09 11.15
CA GLU A 165 13.63 10.78 11.81
C GLU A 165 13.68 9.64 10.76
N ILE A 166 13.01 9.81 9.62
CA ILE A 166 13.04 8.85 8.51
C ILE A 166 14.44 8.81 7.89
N GLN A 167 15.04 9.97 7.64
CA GLN A 167 16.40 10.05 7.09
C GLN A 167 17.42 9.40 8.02
N GLN A 168 17.29 9.61 9.33
CA GLN A 168 18.16 8.95 10.31
C GLN A 168 18.07 7.42 10.21
N TRP A 169 16.84 6.87 10.07
CA TRP A 169 16.65 5.43 9.88
C TRP A 169 17.29 4.93 8.57
N ILE A 170 17.18 5.69 7.48
CA ILE A 170 17.81 5.36 6.20
C ILE A 170 19.34 5.30 6.35
N ASP A 171 19.92 6.30 7.02
CA ASP A 171 21.35 6.42 7.22
C ASP A 171 21.89 5.33 8.16
N ASP A 172 21.22 5.05 9.26
CA ASP A 172 21.61 4.03 10.26
C ASP A 172 21.63 2.62 9.66
N ASN A 173 20.71 2.34 8.73
CA ASN A 173 20.66 1.06 8.01
C ASN A 173 21.47 1.07 6.70
N ASN A 174 22.05 2.20 6.32
CA ASN A 174 22.87 2.38 5.13
C ASN A 174 22.15 2.00 3.82
N PHE A 175 20.82 2.23 3.74
CA PHE A 175 20.05 2.00 2.52
C PHE A 175 20.49 2.95 1.40
N LYS A 176 20.51 2.44 0.18
CA LYS A 176 20.91 3.20 -1.03
C LYS A 176 19.74 3.46 -1.95
N LYS A 177 18.68 2.70 -1.79
CA LYS A 177 17.46 2.74 -2.58
C LYS A 177 16.28 2.72 -1.63
N ILE A 178 15.25 3.48 -1.95
CA ILE A 178 14.04 3.57 -1.13
C ILE A 178 12.83 3.19 -1.97
N ALA A 179 12.02 2.29 -1.45
CA ALA A 179 10.65 2.07 -1.90
C ALA A 179 9.69 2.74 -0.91
N VAL A 180 8.72 3.45 -1.42
CA VAL A 180 7.68 4.11 -0.60
C VAL A 180 6.35 3.45 -0.92
N HIS A 181 5.72 2.86 0.09
CA HIS A 181 4.30 2.57 0.07
C HIS A 181 3.57 3.75 0.70
N PHE A 182 2.58 4.26 0.01
CA PHE A 182 1.70 5.31 0.50
C PHE A 182 0.25 4.84 0.41
N ASP A 183 -0.29 4.44 1.55
CA ASP A 183 -1.71 4.27 1.74
C ASP A 183 -2.35 5.63 2.05
N ILE A 184 -3.35 5.99 1.25
CA ILE A 184 -4.05 7.27 1.39
C ILE A 184 -4.80 7.35 2.73
N ASP A 185 -5.12 6.23 3.33
CA ASP A 185 -5.86 6.19 4.58
C ASP A 185 -5.05 6.67 5.80
N VAL A 186 -3.72 6.84 5.66
CA VAL A 186 -2.88 7.50 6.68
C VAL A 186 -3.31 8.95 6.94
N LEU A 187 -3.95 9.56 5.93
CA LEU A 187 -4.39 10.95 6.00
C LEU A 187 -5.64 11.10 6.88
N ASN A 188 -5.69 12.22 7.60
CA ASN A 188 -6.85 12.59 8.39
C ASN A 188 -8.10 12.78 7.49
N PRO A 189 -9.16 11.97 7.65
CA PRO A 189 -10.34 12.02 6.79
C PRO A 189 -11.13 13.34 6.89
N LYS A 190 -10.84 14.19 7.88
CA LYS A 190 -11.42 15.53 7.96
C LYS A 190 -10.73 16.53 7.04
N GLU A 191 -9.46 16.28 6.69
CA GLU A 191 -8.66 17.12 5.81
C GLU A 191 -8.60 16.57 4.38
N PHE A 192 -8.59 15.25 4.23
CA PHE A 192 -8.54 14.56 2.94
C PHE A 192 -9.71 13.59 2.79
N ARG A 193 -10.60 13.87 1.82
CA ARG A 193 -11.88 13.17 1.69
C ARG A 193 -11.86 11.93 0.80
N ALA A 194 -10.81 11.69 0.04
CA ALA A 194 -10.70 10.55 -0.89
C ALA A 194 -10.06 9.32 -0.23
N THR A 195 -10.44 9.01 1.00
CA THR A 195 -10.04 7.84 1.79
C THR A 195 -11.27 7.04 2.22
N TYR A 196 -11.10 5.75 2.51
CA TYR A 196 -12.15 4.87 3.02
C TYR A 196 -12.86 5.47 4.24
N PHE A 197 -12.12 6.00 5.19
CA PHE A 197 -12.63 6.59 6.43
C PHE A 197 -13.38 7.93 6.27
N ALA A 198 -13.56 8.37 5.03
CA ALA A 198 -14.39 9.53 4.68
C ALA A 198 -15.64 9.13 3.89
N GLU A 199 -16.01 7.85 3.89
CA GLU A 199 -17.20 7.36 3.19
C GLU A 199 -18.45 8.11 3.62
N PRO A 200 -19.24 8.68 2.68
CA PRO A 200 -20.46 9.40 3.01
C PRO A 200 -21.50 8.52 3.71
N ASN A 201 -22.09 9.05 4.77
CA ASN A 201 -23.13 8.41 5.60
C ASN A 201 -22.65 7.18 6.40
N VAL A 202 -21.36 7.03 6.61
CA VAL A 202 -20.77 6.03 7.50
C VAL A 202 -20.14 6.75 8.69
N ASP A 203 -20.60 6.44 9.90
CA ASP A 203 -20.16 7.10 11.14
C ASP A 203 -19.16 6.25 11.93
N GLU A 204 -19.16 4.93 11.72
CA GLU A 204 -18.29 3.99 12.44
C GLU A 204 -17.51 3.09 11.46
N PHE A 205 -16.23 2.90 11.69
CA PHE A 205 -15.35 2.08 10.90
C PHE A 205 -14.70 0.97 11.74
N PRO A 206 -14.38 -0.19 11.14
CA PRO A 206 -13.87 -1.34 11.88
C PRO A 206 -12.41 -1.22 12.34
N ALA A 207 -11.69 -0.22 11.86
CA ALA A 207 -10.27 0.01 12.14
C ALA A 207 -10.02 1.48 12.46
N ALA A 208 -8.81 1.80 12.93
CA ALA A 208 -8.39 3.16 13.21
C ALA A 208 -8.28 3.97 11.92
N ALA A 209 -8.73 5.23 11.94
CA ALA A 209 -8.55 6.19 10.87
C ALA A 209 -7.22 6.94 11.01
N GLY A 210 -6.62 7.31 9.89
CA GLY A 210 -5.39 8.09 9.85
C GLY A 210 -5.53 9.47 10.50
N GLN A 211 -4.42 10.00 11.00
CA GLN A 211 -4.35 11.30 11.64
C GLN A 211 -3.29 12.21 11.02
N MET A 212 -2.57 11.75 10.00
CA MET A 212 -1.53 12.53 9.34
C MET A 212 -2.15 13.70 8.57
N SER A 213 -1.57 14.88 8.72
CA SER A 213 -1.95 16.03 7.87
C SER A 213 -1.33 15.92 6.48
N LEU A 214 -1.98 16.53 5.49
CA LEU A 214 -1.41 16.61 4.13
C LEU A 214 -0.08 17.38 4.11
N ALA A 215 0.08 18.36 5.01
CA ALA A 215 1.33 19.10 5.15
C ALA A 215 2.49 18.21 5.61
N ARG A 216 2.26 17.32 6.59
CA ARG A 216 3.25 16.36 7.07
C ARG A 216 3.60 15.34 5.98
N LEU A 217 2.62 14.81 5.27
CA LEU A 217 2.86 13.91 4.14
C LEU A 217 3.75 14.58 3.08
N ASN A 218 3.44 15.82 2.71
CA ASN A 218 4.24 16.56 1.72
C ASN A 218 5.68 16.79 2.19
N GLU A 219 5.90 17.12 3.46
CA GLU A 219 7.24 17.24 4.05
C GLU A 219 8.03 15.94 3.91
N ILE A 220 7.42 14.82 4.29
CA ILE A 220 8.03 13.48 4.23
C ILE A 220 8.39 13.11 2.79
N LEU A 221 7.41 13.15 1.88
CA LEU A 221 7.62 12.72 0.49
C LEU A 221 8.64 13.60 -0.24
N ASN A 222 8.59 14.92 -0.04
CA ASN A 222 9.56 15.84 -0.64
C ASN A 222 10.96 15.60 -0.06
N GLY A 223 11.08 15.48 1.27
CA GLY A 223 12.36 15.23 1.93
C GLY A 223 13.01 13.95 1.46
N ILE A 224 12.24 12.84 1.38
CA ILE A 224 12.76 11.58 0.85
C ILE A 224 13.19 11.74 -0.61
N SER A 225 12.37 12.37 -1.44
CA SER A 225 12.61 12.52 -2.88
C SER A 225 13.83 13.39 -3.20
N GLU A 226 14.09 14.42 -2.41
CA GLU A 226 15.21 15.35 -2.61
C GLU A 226 16.56 14.75 -2.19
N ASN A 227 16.57 13.85 -1.21
CA ASN A 227 17.80 13.38 -0.56
C ASN A 227 18.11 11.91 -0.81
N ASN A 228 17.17 11.14 -1.36
CA ASN A 228 17.33 9.71 -1.57
C ASN A 228 16.91 9.29 -2.98
N GLU A 229 17.40 8.14 -3.43
CA GLU A 229 16.96 7.55 -4.68
C GLU A 229 15.70 6.68 -4.45
N ILE A 230 14.53 7.23 -4.73
CA ILE A 230 13.29 6.48 -4.74
C ILE A 230 13.24 5.61 -5.99
N VAL A 231 13.16 4.31 -5.81
CA VAL A 231 13.05 3.31 -6.89
C VAL A 231 11.67 2.67 -6.96
N GLY A 232 10.89 2.74 -5.90
CA GLY A 232 9.50 2.27 -5.82
C GLY A 232 8.58 3.32 -5.21
N LEU A 233 7.42 3.54 -5.81
CA LEU A 233 6.35 4.33 -5.22
C LEU A 233 5.02 3.63 -5.49
N THR A 234 4.31 3.27 -4.44
CA THR A 234 2.92 2.81 -4.54
C THR A 234 2.00 3.85 -3.94
N VAL A 235 0.89 4.13 -4.61
CA VAL A 235 -0.24 4.91 -4.06
C VAL A 235 -1.46 4.00 -4.04
N ALA A 236 -1.95 3.69 -2.84
CA ALA A 236 -3.04 2.75 -2.59
C ALA A 236 -4.26 3.42 -1.94
N GLU A 237 -5.39 2.72 -1.92
CA GLU A 237 -6.64 3.03 -1.21
C GLU A 237 -7.29 4.38 -1.56
N TYR A 238 -7.10 4.85 -2.81
CA TYR A 238 -7.77 6.08 -3.28
C TYR A 238 -9.26 5.85 -3.52
N MET A 239 -10.11 6.50 -2.74
CA MET A 239 -11.57 6.38 -2.76
C MET A 239 -12.23 7.73 -3.09
N PRO A 240 -12.40 8.10 -4.38
CA PRO A 240 -12.95 9.39 -4.80
C PRO A 240 -14.48 9.39 -4.64
N TRP A 241 -14.99 9.42 -3.42
CA TRP A 241 -16.41 9.28 -3.10
C TRP A 241 -17.31 10.27 -3.82
N ASP A 242 -16.93 11.53 -3.87
CA ASP A 242 -17.75 12.58 -4.48
C ASP A 242 -17.84 12.41 -5.99
N GLU A 243 -16.73 12.09 -6.66
CA GLU A 243 -16.68 11.83 -8.10
C GLU A 243 -17.43 10.55 -8.46
N MET A 244 -17.33 9.50 -7.65
CA MET A 244 -18.07 8.25 -7.85
C MET A 244 -19.56 8.46 -7.69
N ASN A 245 -20.00 9.21 -6.67
CA ASN A 245 -21.40 9.54 -6.45
C ASN A 245 -21.96 10.38 -7.59
N LEU A 246 -21.22 11.39 -8.04
CA LEU A 246 -21.60 12.21 -9.18
C LEU A 246 -21.69 11.38 -10.47
N ARG A 247 -20.71 10.54 -10.76
CA ARG A 247 -20.73 9.62 -11.90
C ARG A 247 -21.96 8.72 -11.86
N ASN A 248 -22.26 8.13 -10.69
CA ASN A 248 -23.43 7.27 -10.54
C ASN A 248 -24.75 8.02 -10.75
N THR A 249 -24.83 9.28 -10.32
CA THR A 249 -25.99 10.13 -10.57
C THR A 249 -26.17 10.45 -12.05
N LEU A 250 -25.11 10.69 -12.78
CA LEU A 250 -25.17 11.12 -14.17
C LEU A 250 -25.35 9.95 -15.16
N LYS A 251 -24.83 8.76 -14.87
CA LYS A 251 -24.79 7.62 -15.82
C LYS A 251 -26.15 7.18 -16.35
N ASP A 252 -27.22 7.43 -15.56
CA ASP A 252 -28.59 7.01 -15.89
C ASP A 252 -29.38 8.08 -16.65
N LEU A 253 -28.79 9.26 -16.88
CA LEU A 253 -29.44 10.34 -17.64
C LEU A 253 -29.42 10.01 -19.13
N ASP A 254 -30.62 9.98 -19.76
CA ASP A 254 -30.75 9.63 -21.19
C ASP A 254 -29.97 10.57 -22.13
N ILE A 255 -29.82 11.83 -21.75
CA ILE A 255 -29.07 12.83 -22.51
C ILE A 255 -27.54 12.50 -22.59
N LEU A 256 -27.04 11.62 -21.72
CA LEU A 256 -25.64 11.22 -21.65
C LEU A 256 -25.40 9.81 -22.26
N LYS A 257 -26.45 9.13 -22.70
CA LYS A 257 -26.41 7.84 -23.39
C LYS A 257 -26.38 8.06 -24.89
#